data_c36602dd9a0dd1eddb7c6dbe08b0955d
#
_entry.id   c36602dd9a0dd1eddb7c6dbe08b0955d
#
_cell.length_a   1.000
_cell.length_b   1.000
_cell.length_c   1.000
_cell.angle_alpha   90.00
_cell.angle_beta   90.00
_cell.angle_gamma   90.00
#
_symmetry.space_group_name_H-M   'P 1'
#
loop_
_entity.id
_entity.type
_entity.pdbx_description
1 polymer ?
#
loop_
_entity_poly.entity_id
_entity_poly.type
_entity_poly.pdbx_seq_one_letter_code
_entity_poly.pdbx_strand_id
1 'polypeptide(L)'
;MSGGIAAVVVDHDAGPLLEGAVRSILADGAAPVVVVENGAPGSTETALSGLLAEPSQSTWSVRIVRPGRNVGYGGGVNRGLAALAAEPSAPEWVLVSNADLELHPGALDALRKVLEAHPAWAIVGPRVLTDTGDVYPSVRSFPSFTDAAGHALLALFMPDNPFTKRYNPGAPEGNAVIAADWVSGSCFMARRDALEELGGFDEAYFMYLEDTDLCWRAHHAGWGIGFVGTAAVTHVQGVSTARHPYRMMAAHHRSALRFTVRTTTGWRRLALPAAVLVLGLRMAMATARIALTR
;
A
#
# COMPACT_ATOMS: atom_id res chain seq x y z
N MET A 1 -0.35 27.57 -10.18
CA MET A 1 0.88 26.94 -9.63
C MET A 1 0.52 25.49 -9.38
N SER A 2 1.21 24.54 -10.00
CA SER A 2 0.96 23.11 -9.75
C SER A 2 1.26 22.85 -8.27
N GLY A 3 0.31 22.26 -7.54
CA GLY A 3 0.46 21.90 -6.13
C GLY A 3 1.68 21.02 -5.91
N GLY A 4 2.42 21.22 -4.81
CA GLY A 4 3.60 20.42 -4.49
C GLY A 4 3.25 18.95 -4.25
N ILE A 5 4.19 18.06 -4.53
CA ILE A 5 4.12 16.63 -4.21
C ILE A 5 5.02 16.39 -3.01
N ALA A 6 4.49 15.80 -1.93
CA ALA A 6 5.29 15.24 -0.86
C ALA A 6 5.21 13.71 -0.87
N ALA A 7 6.12 13.06 -0.15
CA ALA A 7 6.09 11.62 -0.02
C ALA A 7 6.12 11.16 1.45
N VAL A 8 5.42 10.06 1.73
CA VAL A 8 5.53 9.30 2.96
C VAL A 8 6.06 7.91 2.62
N VAL A 9 7.21 7.56 3.18
CA VAL A 9 7.85 6.25 3.02
C VAL A 9 7.83 5.55 4.37
N VAL A 10 7.27 4.33 4.43
CA VAL A 10 7.26 3.54 5.68
C VAL A 10 8.38 2.52 5.62
N ASP A 11 9.38 2.72 6.47
CA ASP A 11 10.53 1.82 6.59
C ASP A 11 10.34 0.81 7.72
N HIS A 12 10.52 -0.46 7.41
CA HIS A 12 10.59 -1.55 8.37
C HIS A 12 11.81 -2.43 8.09
N ASP A 13 12.98 -1.89 8.44
CA ASP A 13 14.29 -2.54 8.27
C ASP A 13 14.58 -2.95 6.81
N ALA A 14 14.25 -2.08 5.84
CA ALA A 14 14.53 -2.30 4.42
C ALA A 14 16.03 -2.25 4.10
N GLY A 15 16.85 -1.72 5.02
CA GLY A 15 18.29 -1.63 4.86
C GLY A 15 18.70 -0.80 3.64
N PRO A 16 19.65 -1.29 2.81
CA PRO A 16 20.16 -0.52 1.67
C PRO A 16 19.11 -0.10 0.64
N LEU A 17 17.96 -0.79 0.55
CA LEU A 17 16.90 -0.48 -0.40
C LEU A 17 16.25 0.88 -0.12
N LEU A 18 16.19 1.28 1.16
CA LEU A 18 15.58 2.54 1.57
C LEU A 18 16.23 3.75 0.92
N GLU A 19 17.56 3.77 0.83
CA GLU A 19 18.26 4.91 0.22
C GLU A 19 17.93 5.03 -1.27
N GLY A 20 17.89 3.92 -2.01
CA GLY A 20 17.47 3.88 -3.41
C GLY A 20 16.05 4.39 -3.62
N ALA A 21 15.12 3.93 -2.77
CA ALA A 21 13.73 4.38 -2.78
C ALA A 21 13.62 5.91 -2.58
N VAL A 22 14.24 6.44 -1.52
CA VAL A 22 14.19 7.88 -1.21
C VAL A 22 14.86 8.71 -2.32
N ARG A 23 16.00 8.27 -2.85
CA ARG A 23 16.68 8.94 -3.96
C ARG A 23 15.82 9.00 -5.22
N SER A 24 15.16 7.91 -5.59
CA SER A 24 14.28 7.89 -6.77
C SER A 24 13.11 8.85 -6.63
N ILE A 25 12.52 8.92 -5.42
CA ILE A 25 11.40 9.83 -5.11
C ILE A 25 11.84 11.29 -5.19
N LEU A 26 12.99 11.64 -4.61
CA LEU A 26 13.54 13.00 -4.66
C LEU A 26 13.92 13.39 -6.10
N ALA A 27 14.56 12.48 -6.85
CA ALA A 27 14.96 12.71 -8.23
C ALA A 27 13.77 12.93 -9.17
N ASP A 28 12.62 12.30 -8.88
CA ASP A 28 11.38 12.48 -9.66
C ASP A 28 10.56 13.70 -9.21
N GLY A 29 10.99 14.45 -8.16
CA GLY A 29 10.50 15.78 -7.82
C GLY A 29 9.58 15.87 -6.60
N ALA A 30 9.45 14.84 -5.77
CA ALA A 30 8.72 14.98 -4.51
C ALA A 30 9.57 15.61 -3.42
N ALA A 31 9.03 16.62 -2.75
CA ALA A 31 9.60 17.27 -1.57
C ALA A 31 8.50 17.94 -0.74
N PRO A 32 8.48 17.77 0.60
CA PRO A 32 9.39 16.94 1.40
C PRO A 32 9.12 15.44 1.30
N VAL A 33 10.12 14.62 1.66
CA VAL A 33 9.99 13.17 1.87
C VAL A 33 10.04 12.87 3.36
N VAL A 34 8.95 12.32 3.89
CA VAL A 34 8.88 11.89 5.29
C VAL A 34 9.08 10.38 5.34
N VAL A 35 10.16 9.95 5.97
CA VAL A 35 10.46 8.53 6.20
C VAL A 35 10.05 8.17 7.62
N VAL A 36 9.20 7.16 7.78
CA VAL A 36 8.71 6.71 9.08
C VAL A 36 9.46 5.45 9.50
N GLU A 37 10.27 5.56 10.55
CA GLU A 37 11.00 4.45 11.16
C GLU A 37 10.03 3.54 11.91
N ASN A 38 9.57 2.49 11.26
CA ASN A 38 8.61 1.52 11.80
C ASN A 38 9.27 0.18 12.18
N GLY A 39 10.60 0.08 12.00
CA GLY A 39 11.47 -1.04 12.32
C GLY A 39 12.28 -0.84 13.61
N ALA A 40 13.51 -1.33 13.62
CA ALA A 40 14.44 -1.19 14.73
C ALA A 40 14.87 0.28 14.90
N PRO A 41 15.00 0.78 16.15
CA PRO A 41 15.46 2.15 16.39
C PRO A 41 16.82 2.44 15.75
N GLY A 42 16.92 3.53 14.98
CA GLY A 42 18.14 3.96 14.29
C GLY A 42 18.45 3.23 12.99
N SER A 43 17.65 2.23 12.59
CA SER A 43 17.84 1.50 11.32
C SER A 43 17.66 2.40 10.11
N THR A 44 16.64 3.25 10.11
CA THR A 44 16.34 4.21 9.06
C THR A 44 17.46 5.24 8.89
N GLU A 45 17.97 5.82 9.98
CA GLU A 45 19.07 6.78 9.93
C GLU A 45 20.35 6.14 9.40
N THR A 46 20.63 4.90 9.83
CA THR A 46 21.77 4.12 9.33
C THR A 46 21.64 3.86 7.83
N ALA A 47 20.46 3.45 7.37
CA ALA A 47 20.20 3.17 5.96
C ALA A 47 20.28 4.41 5.07
N LEU A 48 19.96 5.61 5.61
CA LEU A 48 20.02 6.88 4.90
C LEU A 48 21.31 7.65 5.12
N SER A 49 22.30 7.09 5.82
CA SER A 49 23.52 7.81 6.21
C SER A 49 24.28 8.40 5.03
N GLY A 50 24.32 7.72 3.88
CA GLY A 50 24.92 8.24 2.65
C GLY A 50 24.21 9.48 2.13
N LEU A 51 22.89 9.43 2.04
CA LEU A 51 22.06 10.55 1.59
C LEU A 51 22.14 11.74 2.56
N LEU A 52 22.08 11.48 3.87
CA LEU A 52 22.10 12.53 4.90
C LEU A 52 23.47 13.23 5.02
N ALA A 53 24.56 12.60 4.58
CA ALA A 53 25.90 13.18 4.56
C ALA A 53 26.16 14.10 3.36
N GLU A 54 25.29 14.10 2.35
CA GLU A 54 25.46 14.95 1.17
C GLU A 54 25.14 16.42 1.50
N PRO A 55 26.02 17.39 1.16
CA PRO A 55 25.81 18.81 1.41
C PRO A 55 24.79 19.45 0.46
N SER A 56 23.96 18.64 -0.21
CA SER A 56 22.98 19.11 -1.20
C SER A 56 21.68 19.58 -0.55
N GLN A 57 20.92 20.42 -1.27
CA GLN A 57 19.59 20.91 -0.85
C GLN A 57 18.58 19.75 -0.59
N SER A 58 18.87 18.53 -1.10
CA SER A 58 18.03 17.35 -0.92
C SER A 58 17.94 16.87 0.54
N THR A 59 18.97 17.08 1.37
CA THR A 59 18.96 16.69 2.78
C THR A 59 17.92 17.43 3.61
N TRP A 60 17.59 18.65 3.25
CA TRP A 60 16.56 19.46 3.92
C TRP A 60 15.14 19.00 3.61
N SER A 61 15.00 18.21 2.54
CA SER A 61 13.71 17.68 2.10
C SER A 61 13.39 16.31 2.70
N VAL A 62 14.29 15.68 3.45
CA VAL A 62 14.08 14.39 4.10
C VAL A 62 13.92 14.56 5.60
N ARG A 63 12.84 14.00 6.14
CA ARG A 63 12.53 14.01 7.57
C ARG A 63 12.29 12.59 8.05
N ILE A 64 12.90 12.20 9.17
CA ILE A 64 12.65 10.91 9.83
C ILE A 64 11.66 11.11 10.98
N VAL A 65 10.55 10.36 10.95
CA VAL A 65 9.54 10.29 12.02
C VAL A 65 9.70 8.97 12.76
N ARG A 66 9.78 9.02 14.09
CA ARG A 66 10.03 7.85 14.94
C ARG A 66 8.86 7.58 15.87
N PRO A 67 7.96 6.63 15.55
CA PRO A 67 6.86 6.25 16.44
C PRO A 67 7.31 5.54 17.73
N GLY A 68 8.58 5.10 17.79
CA GLY A 68 9.16 4.38 18.93
C GLY A 68 8.77 2.91 19.01
N ARG A 69 7.91 2.43 18.12
CA ARG A 69 7.49 1.03 18.00
C ARG A 69 6.90 0.77 16.61
N ASN A 70 6.82 -0.49 16.22
CA ASN A 70 6.07 -0.86 15.02
C ASN A 70 4.57 -0.65 15.23
N VAL A 71 3.99 0.31 14.52
CA VAL A 71 2.58 0.69 14.57
C VAL A 71 1.74 0.09 13.44
N GLY A 72 2.32 -0.83 12.64
CA GLY A 72 1.73 -1.34 11.41
C GLY A 72 1.94 -0.39 10.24
N TYR A 73 1.59 -0.87 9.01
CA TYR A 73 1.82 -0.07 7.80
C TYR A 73 0.96 1.21 7.79
N GLY A 74 -0.36 1.06 7.87
CA GLY A 74 -1.28 2.20 7.87
C GLY A 74 -1.03 3.18 9.02
N GLY A 75 -0.68 2.68 10.21
CA GLY A 75 -0.28 3.52 11.33
C GLY A 75 0.99 4.31 11.06
N GLY A 76 1.97 3.71 10.36
CA GLY A 76 3.16 4.39 9.87
C GLY A 76 2.81 5.51 8.91
N VAL A 77 1.99 5.23 7.89
CA VAL A 77 1.54 6.25 6.93
C VAL A 77 0.86 7.41 7.65
N ASN A 78 -0.04 7.14 8.60
CA ASN A 78 -0.73 8.20 9.37
C ASN A 78 0.23 9.10 10.15
N ARG A 79 1.33 8.55 10.70
CA ARG A 79 2.38 9.36 11.37
C ARG A 79 3.12 10.26 10.37
N GLY A 80 3.38 9.74 9.16
CA GLY A 80 3.96 10.53 8.06
C GLY A 80 3.03 11.65 7.60
N LEU A 81 1.74 11.35 7.40
CA LEU A 81 0.72 12.34 7.03
C LEU A 81 0.59 13.44 8.10
N ALA A 82 0.59 13.09 9.37
CA ALA A 82 0.55 14.05 10.47
C ALA A 82 1.78 14.97 10.48
N ALA A 83 2.96 14.44 10.14
CA ALA A 83 4.17 15.24 10.03
C ALA A 83 4.12 16.22 8.82
N LEU A 84 3.53 15.79 7.69
CA LEU A 84 3.30 16.66 6.53
C LEU A 84 2.27 17.76 6.80
N ALA A 85 1.21 17.46 7.55
CA ALA A 85 0.18 18.42 7.90
C ALA A 85 0.70 19.57 8.79
N ALA A 86 1.80 19.35 9.50
CA ALA A 86 2.47 20.37 10.30
C ALA A 86 3.34 21.35 9.48
N GLU A 87 3.52 21.11 8.15
CA GLU A 87 4.28 21.99 7.29
C GLU A 87 3.50 23.27 6.94
N PRO A 88 4.16 24.44 6.88
CA PRO A 88 3.50 25.71 6.52
C PRO A 88 2.91 25.72 5.11
N SER A 89 3.51 24.99 4.18
CA SER A 89 3.05 24.78 2.80
C SER A 89 2.68 23.32 2.61
N ALA A 90 1.48 22.95 3.07
CA ALA A 90 1.03 21.58 2.91
C ALA A 90 0.89 21.22 1.41
N PRO A 91 1.49 20.11 0.96
CA PRO A 91 1.42 19.66 -0.43
C PRO A 91 0.00 19.30 -0.82
N GLU A 92 -0.35 19.48 -2.08
CA GLU A 92 -1.65 19.07 -2.61
C GLU A 92 -1.73 17.56 -2.85
N TRP A 93 -0.59 16.96 -3.20
CA TRP A 93 -0.45 15.56 -3.57
C TRP A 93 0.49 14.84 -2.60
N VAL A 94 0.11 13.65 -2.20
CA VAL A 94 0.92 12.81 -1.32
C VAL A 94 1.17 11.47 -2.00
N LEU A 95 2.45 11.17 -2.25
CA LEU A 95 2.89 9.82 -2.58
C LEU A 95 3.02 9.02 -1.28
N VAL A 96 2.42 7.84 -1.23
CA VAL A 96 2.66 6.83 -0.19
C VAL A 96 3.44 5.70 -0.82
N SER A 97 4.56 5.30 -0.22
CA SER A 97 5.46 4.29 -0.77
C SER A 97 6.06 3.39 0.30
N ASN A 98 6.29 2.14 -0.08
CA ASN A 98 7.17 1.25 0.66
C ASN A 98 8.64 1.71 0.57
N ALA A 99 9.47 1.23 1.49
CA ALA A 99 10.89 1.52 1.57
C ALA A 99 11.77 0.68 0.62
N ASP A 100 11.20 -0.31 -0.04
CA ASP A 100 11.86 -1.23 -0.98
C ASP A 100 11.34 -1.05 -2.42
N LEU A 101 11.00 0.20 -2.78
CA LEU A 101 10.38 0.52 -4.06
C LEU A 101 11.10 1.72 -4.71
N GLU A 102 11.46 1.58 -5.97
CA GLU A 102 12.10 2.64 -6.76
C GLU A 102 11.15 3.16 -7.85
N LEU A 103 11.02 4.48 -7.94
CA LEU A 103 10.25 5.13 -9.00
C LEU A 103 11.06 5.17 -10.29
N HIS A 104 10.38 4.92 -11.41
CA HIS A 104 10.92 5.24 -12.72
C HIS A 104 10.74 6.74 -13.03
N PRO A 105 11.67 7.36 -13.79
CA PRO A 105 11.60 8.77 -14.11
C PRO A 105 10.26 9.18 -14.74
N GLY A 106 9.65 10.24 -14.22
CA GLY A 106 8.36 10.78 -14.67
C GLY A 106 7.13 10.10 -14.08
N ALA A 107 7.29 9.14 -13.15
CA ALA A 107 6.16 8.46 -12.53
C ALA A 107 5.28 9.42 -11.73
N LEU A 108 5.86 10.33 -10.96
CA LEU A 108 5.10 11.32 -10.16
C LEU A 108 4.30 12.27 -11.05
N ASP A 109 4.91 12.77 -12.14
CA ASP A 109 4.22 13.68 -13.06
C ASP A 109 3.06 12.97 -13.77
N ALA A 110 3.23 11.69 -14.15
CA ALA A 110 2.16 10.89 -14.76
C ALA A 110 0.99 10.66 -13.77
N LEU A 111 1.27 10.31 -12.52
CA LEU A 111 0.25 10.14 -11.48
C LEU A 111 -0.50 11.45 -11.20
N ARG A 112 0.23 12.55 -11.02
CA ARG A 112 -0.32 13.89 -10.77
C ARG A 112 -1.25 14.33 -11.91
N LYS A 113 -0.81 14.24 -13.16
CA LYS A 113 -1.62 14.61 -14.34
C LYS A 113 -2.94 13.86 -14.41
N VAL A 114 -2.94 12.58 -14.04
CA VAL A 114 -4.19 11.80 -14.02
C VAL A 114 -5.12 12.27 -12.91
N LEU A 115 -4.60 12.55 -11.71
CA LEU A 115 -5.43 13.12 -10.64
C LEU A 115 -5.98 14.50 -11.00
N GLU A 116 -5.19 15.36 -11.66
CA GLU A 116 -5.65 16.65 -12.17
C GLU A 116 -6.76 16.51 -13.22
N ALA A 117 -6.60 15.55 -14.14
CA ALA A 117 -7.60 15.27 -15.18
C ALA A 117 -8.89 14.61 -14.65
N HIS A 118 -8.81 13.95 -13.48
CA HIS A 118 -9.93 13.25 -12.85
C HIS A 118 -10.20 13.80 -11.44
N PRO A 119 -10.83 14.99 -11.30
CA PRO A 119 -11.02 15.62 -9.98
C PRO A 119 -11.88 14.81 -9.01
N ALA A 120 -12.68 13.86 -9.49
CA ALA A 120 -13.43 12.92 -8.66
C ALA A 120 -12.59 11.71 -8.16
N TRP A 121 -11.32 11.58 -8.56
CA TRP A 121 -10.46 10.50 -8.08
C TRP A 121 -9.62 10.97 -6.90
N ALA A 122 -9.65 10.20 -5.81
CA ALA A 122 -8.86 10.45 -4.62
C ALA A 122 -7.45 9.86 -4.69
N ILE A 123 -7.34 8.68 -5.29
CA ILE A 123 -6.14 7.83 -5.24
C ILE A 123 -5.85 7.27 -6.64
N VAL A 124 -4.59 7.25 -7.02
CA VAL A 124 -4.11 6.57 -8.24
C VAL A 124 -2.88 5.73 -7.93
N GLY A 125 -2.83 4.51 -8.46
CA GLY A 125 -1.70 3.60 -8.34
C GLY A 125 -0.93 3.47 -9.64
N PRO A 126 0.42 3.32 -9.60
CA PRO A 126 1.26 3.06 -10.75
C PRO A 126 1.24 1.58 -11.15
N ARG A 127 1.85 1.28 -12.30
CA ARG A 127 2.28 -0.06 -12.65
C ARG A 127 3.44 -0.46 -11.74
N VAL A 128 3.26 -1.54 -11.01
CA VAL A 128 4.31 -2.10 -10.15
C VAL A 128 5.01 -3.24 -10.89
N LEU A 129 6.31 -3.16 -11.01
CA LEU A 129 7.16 -4.20 -11.58
C LEU A 129 7.88 -4.93 -10.44
N THR A 130 8.12 -6.23 -10.62
CA THR A 130 9.03 -6.99 -9.76
C THR A 130 10.48 -6.65 -10.10
N ASP A 131 11.41 -7.12 -9.29
CA ASP A 131 12.86 -7.06 -9.57
C ASP A 131 13.27 -7.81 -10.86
N THR A 132 12.45 -8.80 -11.28
CA THR A 132 12.63 -9.52 -12.56
C THR A 132 12.00 -8.81 -13.75
N GLY A 133 11.29 -7.68 -13.53
CA GLY A 133 10.59 -6.91 -14.56
C GLY A 133 9.18 -7.42 -14.88
N ASP A 134 8.70 -8.44 -14.19
CA ASP A 134 7.33 -8.92 -14.35
C ASP A 134 6.33 -7.92 -13.73
N VAL A 135 5.14 -7.82 -14.32
CA VAL A 135 4.11 -6.92 -13.81
C VAL A 135 3.41 -7.55 -12.62
N TYR A 136 3.52 -6.90 -11.46
CA TYR A 136 2.78 -7.29 -10.26
C TYR A 136 1.32 -6.83 -10.36
N PRO A 137 0.33 -7.66 -10.00
CA PRO A 137 -1.09 -7.30 -10.02
C PRO A 137 -1.42 -6.31 -8.89
N SER A 138 -1.06 -5.04 -9.09
CA SER A 138 -1.26 -3.94 -8.13
C SER A 138 -2.66 -3.32 -8.18
N VAL A 139 -3.50 -3.76 -9.12
CA VAL A 139 -4.88 -3.29 -9.31
C VAL A 139 -5.83 -4.46 -9.18
N ARG A 140 -6.90 -4.29 -8.44
CA ARG A 140 -7.84 -5.40 -8.18
C ARG A 140 -9.27 -4.87 -8.01
N SER A 141 -10.23 -5.81 -8.07
CA SER A 141 -11.62 -5.56 -7.73
C SER A 141 -11.89 -5.87 -6.26
N PHE A 142 -12.90 -5.21 -5.68
CA PHE A 142 -13.38 -5.63 -4.37
C PHE A 142 -13.96 -7.04 -4.47
N PRO A 143 -13.57 -7.93 -3.55
CA PRO A 143 -14.10 -9.28 -3.57
C PRO A 143 -15.61 -9.26 -3.29
N SER A 144 -16.42 -9.84 -4.20
CA SER A 144 -17.78 -10.19 -3.85
C SER A 144 -17.76 -11.23 -2.73
N PHE A 145 -18.83 -11.32 -1.95
CA PHE A 145 -18.91 -12.33 -0.88
C PHE A 145 -18.69 -13.75 -1.41
N THR A 146 -19.22 -14.06 -2.58
CA THR A 146 -19.05 -15.37 -3.24
C THR A 146 -17.63 -15.58 -3.75
N ASP A 147 -16.98 -14.54 -4.31
CA ASP A 147 -15.61 -14.65 -4.79
C ASP A 147 -14.62 -14.75 -3.63
N ALA A 148 -14.85 -14.00 -2.54
CA ALA A 148 -14.05 -14.12 -1.32
C ALA A 148 -14.15 -15.52 -0.70
N ALA A 149 -15.37 -16.10 -0.59
CA ALA A 149 -15.59 -17.42 -0.06
C ALA A 149 -14.99 -18.50 -0.98
N GLY A 150 -15.22 -18.40 -2.30
CA GLY A 150 -14.68 -19.34 -3.27
C GLY A 150 -13.15 -19.31 -3.33
N HIS A 151 -12.55 -18.12 -3.32
CA HIS A 151 -11.10 -17.95 -3.21
C HIS A 151 -10.56 -18.54 -1.89
N ALA A 152 -11.20 -18.23 -0.76
CA ALA A 152 -10.76 -18.74 0.54
C ALA A 152 -10.75 -20.26 0.63
N LEU A 153 -11.73 -20.92 0.02
CA LEU A 153 -11.85 -22.38 0.05
C LEU A 153 -10.95 -23.09 -0.99
N LEU A 154 -10.87 -22.53 -2.20
CA LEU A 154 -10.28 -23.24 -3.33
C LEU A 154 -8.84 -22.83 -3.65
N ALA A 155 -8.39 -21.61 -3.30
CA ALA A 155 -7.09 -21.12 -3.72
C ALA A 155 -5.89 -21.92 -3.17
N LEU A 156 -6.07 -22.65 -2.07
CA LEU A 156 -5.02 -23.53 -1.52
C LEU A 156 -4.75 -24.78 -2.38
N PHE A 157 -5.76 -25.25 -3.09
CA PHE A 157 -5.70 -26.46 -3.92
C PHE A 157 -5.71 -26.13 -5.42
N MET A 158 -6.34 -25.02 -5.79
CA MET A 158 -6.52 -24.56 -7.16
C MET A 158 -6.23 -23.04 -7.21
N PRO A 159 -4.96 -22.61 -7.28
CA PRO A 159 -4.60 -21.18 -7.27
C PRO A 159 -5.30 -20.37 -8.36
N ASP A 160 -5.48 -20.97 -9.56
CA ASP A 160 -6.08 -20.35 -10.74
C ASP A 160 -7.59 -20.59 -10.88
N ASN A 161 -8.29 -20.84 -9.76
CA ASN A 161 -9.75 -21.09 -9.81
C ASN A 161 -10.52 -19.82 -10.28
N PRO A 162 -11.75 -19.97 -10.80
CA PRO A 162 -12.52 -18.84 -11.36
C PRO A 162 -12.79 -17.69 -10.37
N PHE A 163 -12.89 -17.99 -9.08
CA PHE A 163 -13.10 -16.98 -8.04
C PHE A 163 -11.84 -16.15 -7.82
N THR A 164 -10.65 -16.79 -7.81
CA THR A 164 -9.36 -16.11 -7.75
C THR A 164 -9.15 -15.22 -8.97
N LYS A 165 -9.46 -15.70 -10.17
CA LYS A 165 -9.32 -14.91 -11.42
C LYS A 165 -10.22 -13.68 -11.44
N ARG A 166 -11.44 -13.77 -10.91
CA ARG A 166 -12.33 -12.59 -10.80
C ARG A 166 -11.84 -11.58 -9.76
N TYR A 167 -11.31 -12.05 -8.65
CA TYR A 167 -10.72 -11.21 -7.62
C TYR A 167 -9.40 -10.56 -8.06
N ASN A 168 -8.59 -11.30 -8.81
CA ASN A 168 -7.29 -10.88 -9.30
C ASN A 168 -7.23 -11.05 -10.82
N PRO A 169 -7.79 -10.12 -11.60
CA PRO A 169 -7.86 -10.24 -13.06
C PRO A 169 -6.50 -10.10 -13.76
N GLY A 170 -5.43 -9.88 -13.01
CA GLY A 170 -4.11 -9.56 -13.55
C GLY A 170 -3.89 -8.05 -13.64
N ALA A 171 -2.65 -7.67 -13.99
CA ALA A 171 -2.35 -6.27 -14.22
C ALA A 171 -2.86 -5.82 -15.59
N PRO A 172 -3.40 -4.60 -15.70
CA PRO A 172 -3.79 -4.02 -16.98
C PRO A 172 -2.59 -3.91 -17.92
N GLU A 173 -2.78 -4.27 -19.18
CA GLU A 173 -1.75 -4.18 -20.20
C GLU A 173 -1.55 -2.73 -20.69
N GLY A 174 -0.35 -2.45 -21.19
CA GLY A 174 -0.02 -1.18 -21.86
C GLY A 174 -0.07 0.05 -20.94
N ASN A 175 -0.23 1.20 -21.53
CA ASN A 175 -0.21 2.52 -20.88
C ASN A 175 -1.60 3.02 -20.47
N ALA A 176 -2.53 2.11 -20.19
CA ALA A 176 -3.91 2.45 -19.89
C ALA A 176 -4.04 3.28 -18.59
N VAL A 177 -4.98 4.22 -18.61
CA VAL A 177 -5.54 4.87 -17.41
C VAL A 177 -6.93 4.30 -17.24
N ILE A 178 -7.19 3.60 -16.14
CA ILE A 178 -8.47 2.94 -15.90
C ILE A 178 -8.96 3.18 -14.47
N ALA A 179 -10.28 3.19 -14.30
CA ALA A 179 -10.86 3.13 -12.97
C ALA A 179 -10.61 1.75 -12.34
N ALA A 180 -10.39 1.73 -11.03
CA ALA A 180 -10.12 0.54 -10.25
C ALA A 180 -10.97 0.54 -8.98
N ASP A 181 -11.22 -0.64 -8.41
CA ASP A 181 -11.84 -0.70 -7.08
C ASP A 181 -10.81 -0.37 -6.00
N TRP A 182 -9.60 -0.91 -6.11
CA TRP A 182 -8.51 -0.57 -5.22
C TRP A 182 -7.13 -0.81 -5.87
N VAL A 183 -6.14 -0.10 -5.36
CA VAL A 183 -4.74 -0.20 -5.76
C VAL A 183 -3.89 -0.59 -4.57
N SER A 184 -2.74 -1.24 -4.84
CA SER A 184 -1.83 -1.70 -3.79
C SER A 184 -1.29 -0.54 -2.96
N GLY A 185 -1.30 -0.72 -1.64
CA GLY A 185 -0.69 0.20 -0.69
C GLY A 185 0.84 0.30 -0.80
N SER A 186 1.48 -0.56 -1.59
CA SER A 186 2.93 -0.50 -1.79
C SER A 186 3.39 0.80 -2.44
N CYS A 187 2.58 1.36 -3.38
CA CYS A 187 2.79 2.67 -3.97
C CYS A 187 1.49 3.23 -4.53
N PHE A 188 1.13 4.43 -4.12
CA PHE A 188 0.05 5.21 -4.72
C PHE A 188 0.24 6.70 -4.47
N MET A 189 -0.36 7.54 -5.31
CA MET A 189 -0.50 8.97 -5.07
C MET A 189 -1.95 9.28 -4.72
N ALA A 190 -2.14 10.15 -3.75
CA ALA A 190 -3.47 10.58 -3.32
C ALA A 190 -3.58 12.10 -3.22
N ARG A 191 -4.81 12.60 -3.33
CA ARG A 191 -5.17 13.94 -2.91
C ARG A 191 -5.07 14.04 -1.40
N ARG A 192 -4.41 15.10 -0.91
CA ARG A 192 -4.29 15.33 0.53
C ARG A 192 -5.64 15.54 1.19
N ASP A 193 -6.50 16.38 0.59
CA ASP A 193 -7.84 16.66 1.10
C ASP A 193 -8.72 15.40 1.20
N ALA A 194 -8.63 14.49 0.22
CA ALA A 194 -9.32 13.21 0.30
C ALA A 194 -8.78 12.31 1.43
N LEU A 195 -7.45 12.27 1.64
CA LEU A 195 -6.88 11.52 2.77
C LEU A 195 -7.32 12.12 4.12
N GLU A 196 -7.41 13.44 4.22
CA GLU A 196 -7.90 14.14 5.42
C GLU A 196 -9.40 13.84 5.67
N GLU A 197 -10.24 13.91 4.64
CA GLU A 197 -11.66 13.57 4.72
C GLU A 197 -11.88 12.13 5.17
N LEU A 198 -11.07 11.19 4.66
CA LEU A 198 -11.13 9.79 5.01
C LEU A 198 -10.52 9.49 6.39
N GLY A 199 -9.82 10.44 7.02
CA GLY A 199 -9.12 10.25 8.28
C GLY A 199 -7.90 9.33 8.16
N GLY A 200 -7.29 9.23 6.97
CA GLY A 200 -6.15 8.36 6.70
C GLY A 200 -6.51 6.86 6.75
N PHE A 201 -5.54 6.04 7.15
CA PHE A 201 -5.71 4.59 7.31
C PHE A 201 -6.38 4.21 8.62
N ASP A 202 -7.20 3.16 8.64
CA ASP A 202 -7.71 2.55 9.88
C ASP A 202 -6.60 1.74 10.58
N GLU A 203 -6.06 2.26 11.67
CA GLU A 203 -4.94 1.64 12.42
C GLU A 203 -5.30 0.31 13.10
N ALA A 204 -6.55 -0.10 13.08
CA ALA A 204 -6.93 -1.44 13.53
C ALA A 204 -6.52 -2.56 12.54
N TYR A 205 -6.11 -2.19 11.31
CA TYR A 205 -5.36 -3.06 10.42
C TYR A 205 -3.86 -2.88 10.70
N PHE A 206 -3.24 -3.88 11.29
CA PHE A 206 -1.79 -3.85 11.52
C PHE A 206 -1.01 -3.98 10.20
N MET A 207 -1.45 -4.90 9.33
CA MET A 207 -0.91 -5.15 8.00
C MET A 207 -1.92 -5.95 7.17
N TYR A 208 -1.90 -5.72 5.85
CA TYR A 208 -2.82 -6.26 4.84
C TYR A 208 -4.25 -5.73 4.95
N LEU A 209 -4.86 -5.48 3.80
CA LEU A 209 -6.20 -4.94 3.59
C LEU A 209 -6.43 -3.51 4.17
N GLU A 210 -5.44 -2.86 4.76
CA GLU A 210 -5.53 -1.44 5.13
C GLU A 210 -5.70 -0.54 3.90
N ASP A 211 -5.03 -0.88 2.81
CA ASP A 211 -5.14 -0.24 1.49
C ASP A 211 -6.49 -0.51 0.84
N THR A 212 -6.94 -1.75 0.88
CA THR A 212 -8.26 -2.15 0.40
C THR A 212 -9.37 -1.44 1.19
N ASP A 213 -9.22 -1.31 2.51
CA ASP A 213 -10.16 -0.58 3.37
C ASP A 213 -10.17 0.93 3.06
N LEU A 214 -9.00 1.54 2.85
CA LEU A 214 -8.90 2.95 2.47
C LEU A 214 -9.63 3.21 1.15
N CYS A 215 -9.39 2.40 0.11
CA CYS A 215 -10.07 2.51 -1.18
C CYS A 215 -11.57 2.24 -1.06
N TRP A 216 -11.97 1.26 -0.23
CA TRP A 216 -13.39 0.98 0.04
C TRP A 216 -14.10 2.17 0.69
N ARG A 217 -13.46 2.82 1.67
CA ARG A 217 -14.00 4.05 2.30
C ARG A 217 -14.05 5.22 1.31
N ALA A 218 -13.05 5.35 0.45
CA ALA A 218 -13.03 6.38 -0.59
C ALA A 218 -14.24 6.23 -1.53
N HIS A 219 -14.54 5.03 -2.02
CA HIS A 219 -15.73 4.79 -2.83
C HIS A 219 -17.03 5.14 -2.09
N HIS A 220 -17.14 4.83 -0.79
CA HIS A 220 -18.34 5.16 -0.01
C HIS A 220 -18.47 6.66 0.30
N ALA A 221 -17.39 7.40 0.24
CA ALA A 221 -17.36 8.86 0.31
C ALA A 221 -17.61 9.54 -1.07
N GLY A 222 -17.75 8.74 -2.14
CA GLY A 222 -18.01 9.25 -3.51
C GLY A 222 -16.75 9.48 -4.34
N TRP A 223 -15.56 9.11 -3.82
CA TRP A 223 -14.30 9.22 -4.54
C TRP A 223 -14.05 8.02 -5.46
N GLY A 224 -13.43 8.26 -6.62
CA GLY A 224 -12.91 7.22 -7.49
C GLY A 224 -11.46 6.85 -7.17
N ILE A 225 -11.06 5.68 -7.64
CA ILE A 225 -9.70 5.16 -7.61
C ILE A 225 -9.26 4.87 -9.04
N GLY A 226 -7.99 5.10 -9.37
CA GLY A 226 -7.46 4.86 -10.71
C GLY A 226 -6.15 4.10 -10.74
N PHE A 227 -5.87 3.53 -11.89
CA PHE A 227 -4.58 2.96 -12.26
C PHE A 227 -3.97 3.76 -13.39
N VAL A 228 -2.67 3.98 -13.35
CA VAL A 228 -1.91 4.77 -14.32
C VAL A 228 -0.79 3.92 -14.91
N GLY A 229 -1.04 3.30 -16.07
CA GLY A 229 -0.10 2.40 -16.71
C GLY A 229 1.18 3.08 -17.24
N THR A 230 1.17 4.41 -17.44
CA THR A 230 2.34 5.19 -17.83
C THR A 230 3.27 5.52 -16.67
N ALA A 231 2.80 5.47 -15.42
CA ALA A 231 3.63 5.56 -14.24
C ALA A 231 4.15 4.17 -13.87
N ALA A 232 5.44 4.01 -13.72
CA ALA A 232 6.04 2.71 -13.38
C ALA A 232 6.93 2.82 -12.14
N VAL A 233 6.93 1.76 -11.34
CA VAL A 233 7.78 1.60 -10.16
C VAL A 233 8.29 0.16 -10.10
N THR A 234 9.51 -0.05 -9.60
CA THR A 234 10.06 -1.38 -9.33
C THR A 234 10.01 -1.66 -7.84
N HIS A 235 9.45 -2.78 -7.43
CA HIS A 235 9.27 -3.18 -6.03
C HIS A 235 10.01 -4.49 -5.75
N VAL A 236 11.04 -4.42 -4.90
CA VAL A 236 11.77 -5.59 -4.41
C VAL A 236 10.98 -6.22 -3.27
N GLN A 237 10.16 -7.21 -3.59
CA GLN A 237 9.18 -7.77 -2.66
C GLN A 237 9.79 -8.72 -1.62
N GLY A 238 9.10 -8.82 -0.47
CA GLY A 238 9.28 -9.92 0.49
C GLY A 238 10.36 -9.74 1.53
N VAL A 239 11.14 -8.67 1.51
CA VAL A 239 12.28 -8.46 2.43
C VAL A 239 11.83 -8.48 3.90
N SER A 240 10.78 -7.76 4.24
CA SER A 240 10.29 -7.63 5.64
C SER A 240 9.37 -8.78 6.06
N THR A 241 8.58 -9.35 5.14
CA THR A 241 7.53 -10.34 5.46
C THR A 241 8.08 -11.76 5.62
N ALA A 242 9.16 -12.10 4.92
CA ALA A 242 9.77 -13.44 4.97
C ALA A 242 10.32 -13.83 6.35
N ARG A 243 10.69 -12.83 7.17
CA ARG A 243 11.28 -13.06 8.51
C ARG A 243 10.28 -13.64 9.54
N HIS A 244 8.97 -13.33 9.40
CA HIS A 244 7.95 -13.70 10.38
C HIS A 244 6.67 -14.27 9.75
N PRO A 245 6.73 -15.39 9.00
CA PRO A 245 5.62 -15.88 8.19
C PRO A 245 4.35 -16.20 9.00
N TYR A 246 4.47 -16.75 10.20
CA TYR A 246 3.31 -17.05 11.05
C TYR A 246 2.59 -15.79 11.53
N ARG A 247 3.36 -14.76 11.95
CA ARG A 247 2.78 -13.48 12.38
C ARG A 247 2.09 -12.76 11.21
N MET A 248 2.72 -12.79 10.02
CA MET A 248 2.15 -12.19 8.82
C MET A 248 0.88 -12.92 8.37
N MET A 249 0.86 -14.24 8.45
CA MET A 249 -0.34 -15.02 8.18
C MET A 249 -1.47 -14.70 9.16
N ALA A 250 -1.19 -14.63 10.46
CA ALA A 250 -2.18 -14.25 11.46
C ALA A 250 -2.70 -12.83 11.22
N ALA A 251 -1.82 -11.87 10.90
CA ALA A 251 -2.20 -10.50 10.56
C ALA A 251 -3.14 -10.49 9.34
N HIS A 252 -2.79 -11.21 8.27
CA HIS A 252 -3.62 -11.28 7.06
C HIS A 252 -5.04 -11.82 7.36
N HIS A 253 -5.16 -12.92 8.11
CA HIS A 253 -6.48 -13.49 8.42
C HIS A 253 -7.31 -12.61 9.36
N ARG A 254 -6.67 -11.93 10.32
CA ARG A 254 -7.36 -10.96 11.19
C ARG A 254 -7.88 -9.77 10.39
N SER A 255 -7.05 -9.24 9.48
CA SER A 255 -7.42 -8.14 8.59
C SER A 255 -8.53 -8.55 7.62
N ALA A 256 -8.46 -9.77 7.05
CA ALA A 256 -9.52 -10.31 6.19
C ALA A 256 -10.85 -10.46 6.94
N LEU A 257 -10.82 -10.96 8.17
CA LEU A 257 -12.02 -11.04 9.00
C LEU A 257 -12.59 -9.65 9.31
N ARG A 258 -11.73 -8.70 9.71
CA ARG A 258 -12.14 -7.32 9.98
C ARG A 258 -12.81 -6.68 8.75
N PHE A 259 -12.18 -6.78 7.59
CA PHE A 259 -12.72 -6.25 6.34
C PHE A 259 -14.06 -6.91 5.98
N THR A 260 -14.15 -8.25 6.10
CA THR A 260 -15.40 -8.98 5.87
C THR A 260 -16.52 -8.50 6.79
N VAL A 261 -16.25 -8.34 8.10
CA VAL A 261 -17.25 -7.86 9.06
C VAL A 261 -17.68 -6.43 8.75
N ARG A 262 -16.74 -5.56 8.37
CA ARG A 262 -17.00 -4.15 8.05
C ARG A 262 -17.86 -4.01 6.78
N THR A 263 -17.55 -4.76 5.75
CA THR A 263 -18.19 -4.63 4.43
C THR A 263 -19.48 -5.43 4.29
N THR A 264 -19.71 -6.40 5.18
CA THR A 264 -20.93 -7.22 5.16
C THR A 264 -22.08 -6.50 5.86
N THR A 265 -23.15 -6.19 5.13
CA THR A 265 -24.33 -5.46 5.63
C THR A 265 -25.63 -6.24 5.43
N GLY A 266 -26.68 -5.82 6.10
CA GLY A 266 -28.04 -6.40 5.96
C GLY A 266 -28.08 -7.89 6.29
N TRP A 267 -28.92 -8.64 5.56
CA TRP A 267 -29.13 -10.09 5.77
C TRP A 267 -27.88 -10.92 5.54
N ARG A 268 -26.91 -10.42 4.76
CA ARG A 268 -25.61 -11.10 4.53
C ARG A 268 -24.81 -11.31 5.82
N ARG A 269 -25.08 -10.54 6.87
CA ARG A 269 -24.47 -10.74 8.20
C ARG A 269 -24.74 -12.10 8.80
N LEU A 270 -25.82 -12.77 8.41
CA LEU A 270 -26.10 -14.16 8.81
C LEU A 270 -25.04 -15.17 8.32
N ALA A 271 -24.26 -14.82 7.30
CA ALA A 271 -23.15 -15.63 6.81
C ALA A 271 -21.80 -15.39 7.54
N LEU A 272 -21.71 -14.39 8.42
CA LEU A 272 -20.45 -14.08 9.14
C LEU A 272 -19.92 -15.27 9.98
N PRO A 273 -20.73 -16.08 10.69
CA PRO A 273 -20.21 -17.26 11.38
C PRO A 273 -19.54 -18.26 10.44
N ALA A 274 -20.10 -18.46 9.23
CA ALA A 274 -19.49 -19.32 8.22
C ALA A 274 -18.18 -18.72 7.69
N ALA A 275 -18.12 -17.40 7.47
CA ALA A 275 -16.90 -16.71 7.06
C ALA A 275 -15.78 -16.84 8.11
N VAL A 276 -16.11 -16.72 9.41
CA VAL A 276 -15.16 -16.94 10.52
C VAL A 276 -14.61 -18.36 10.47
N LEU A 277 -15.49 -19.37 10.31
CA LEU A 277 -15.08 -20.78 10.22
C LEU A 277 -14.14 -21.00 9.01
N VAL A 278 -14.50 -20.50 7.83
CA VAL A 278 -13.70 -20.65 6.60
C VAL A 278 -12.33 -20.01 6.76
N LEU A 279 -12.25 -18.80 7.28
CA LEU A 279 -10.98 -18.10 7.52
C LEU A 279 -10.14 -18.82 8.59
N GLY A 280 -10.77 -19.34 9.64
CA GLY A 280 -10.10 -20.14 10.68
C GLY A 280 -9.50 -21.43 10.13
N LEU A 281 -10.28 -22.19 9.34
CA LEU A 281 -9.80 -23.40 8.67
C LEU A 281 -8.65 -23.11 7.69
N ARG A 282 -8.78 -22.04 6.89
CA ARG A 282 -7.71 -21.62 5.98
C ARG A 282 -6.44 -21.25 6.74
N MET A 283 -6.54 -20.52 7.83
CA MET A 283 -5.39 -20.18 8.68
C MET A 283 -4.71 -21.44 9.23
N ALA A 284 -5.47 -22.40 9.73
CA ALA A 284 -4.94 -23.67 10.24
C ALA A 284 -4.21 -24.46 9.14
N MET A 285 -4.82 -24.62 7.95
CA MET A 285 -4.20 -25.31 6.81
C MET A 285 -2.93 -24.59 6.33
N ALA A 286 -2.94 -23.29 6.22
CA ALA A 286 -1.78 -22.52 5.79
C ALA A 286 -0.63 -22.60 6.82
N THR A 287 -0.97 -22.60 8.13
CA THR A 287 0.00 -22.79 9.21
C THR A 287 0.63 -24.20 9.15
N ALA A 288 -0.19 -25.23 8.96
CA ALA A 288 0.28 -26.60 8.80
C ALA A 288 1.21 -26.75 7.58
N ARG A 289 0.86 -26.13 6.44
CA ARG A 289 1.70 -26.14 5.23
C ARG A 289 3.08 -25.52 5.50
N ILE A 290 3.15 -24.38 6.16
CA ILE A 290 4.44 -23.75 6.52
C ILE A 290 5.25 -24.67 7.45
N ALA A 291 4.60 -25.35 8.41
CA ALA A 291 5.29 -26.25 9.32
C ALA A 291 5.86 -27.49 8.62
N LEU A 292 5.23 -27.95 7.52
CA LEU A 292 5.66 -29.12 6.75
C LEU A 292 6.74 -28.80 5.70
N THR A 293 6.89 -27.52 5.31
CA THR A 293 7.88 -27.07 4.30
C THR A 293 9.16 -26.52 4.90
N ARG A 294 9.28 -26.48 6.21
CA ARG A 294 10.48 -26.17 7.00
C ARG A 294 11.12 -27.43 7.57
#